data_2b1acd2996d34e7bb07869e2df8095a0
#
_entry.id   2b1acd2996d34e7bb07869e2df8095a0
#
_cell.length_a   1.000
_cell.length_b   1.000
_cell.length_c   1.000
_cell.angle_alpha   90.00
_cell.angle_beta   90.00
_cell.angle_gamma   90.00
#
_symmetry.space_group_name_H-M   'P 1'
#
loop_
_entity.id
_entity.type
_entity.pdbx_description
1 polymer ?
#
loop_
_entity_poly.entity_id
_entity_poly.type
_entity_poly.pdbx_seq_one_letter_code
_entity_poly.pdbx_strand_id
1 'polypeptide(L)'
;MSRVKTLTIMDKNPNENIISEVTSKDYEYGFVTDIETDFVPKGLNEDIIRLISEKKEEPEWLLEFRLKAFRHWQKLKQPNWAHLDIPEINYQDIIYYAAPRKRQQKQSLDEVDPELLATFDKLGISLDEQKKLSGVAVDAVMDSTSVKTTFQETLLKHGVIFMSFSEAVKQHPDLVKKYLGKVVPYTDNFFAALNSAVFSDGSFCYIPKGVRCPLELSTYFRINAANTGQFERTLIVADEGAYVSYMEGCTAPQRDENQLHAAIVEIIAETDAEVKYSTVQNWYPGDKEGRGGVYNLVTKRGLCRGDRSKISWTQVETGSAITWKYPGCVLMGDNSVGEFYSVAVTNNYQQADTGTKMIHLGKNTRSTIISKGISAGHSQNGYRGLVRVAAKAENARNYSQCDSLLLGDKCGAHTWPYVECGNESSILEHEATTSKISEDQLFYCQQRGIPTEKAIGLIVNGYAKDVLNKLPMEFAVEAQKLLSITLEGSVG
;
A
#
# COMPACT_ATOMS: atom_id res chain seq x y z
N MET A 1 26.37 55.88 40.17
CA MET A 1 26.60 54.49 39.75
C MET A 1 25.43 53.60 40.18
N SER A 2 24.44 53.46 39.35
CA SER A 2 23.24 52.64 39.64
C SER A 2 23.22 51.51 38.64
N ARG A 3 23.29 50.26 39.15
CA ARG A 3 23.22 49.04 38.34
C ARG A 3 21.77 48.77 37.99
N VAL A 4 21.46 48.83 36.69
CA VAL A 4 20.22 48.32 36.14
C VAL A 4 20.29 46.79 36.12
N LYS A 5 19.42 46.12 36.85
CA LYS A 5 19.18 44.67 36.77
C LYS A 5 18.25 44.43 35.58
N THR A 6 18.76 43.80 34.56
CA THR A 6 17.96 43.27 33.46
C THR A 6 17.23 42.02 33.96
N LEU A 7 15.91 42.10 34.10
CA LEU A 7 15.03 40.95 34.30
C LEU A 7 14.80 40.35 32.94
N THR A 8 15.38 39.17 32.71
CA THR A 8 15.01 38.30 31.59
C THR A 8 13.85 37.43 32.07
N ILE A 9 12.63 37.85 31.81
CA ILE A 9 11.45 36.99 31.93
C ILE A 9 11.31 36.36 30.55
N MET A 10 11.75 35.13 30.41
CA MET A 10 11.30 34.25 29.29
C MET A 10 9.93 33.69 29.72
N ASP A 11 8.87 34.33 29.30
CA ASP A 11 7.55 33.72 29.29
C ASP A 11 7.59 32.57 28.26
N LYS A 12 7.67 31.35 28.76
CA LYS A 12 7.42 30.16 27.92
C LYS A 12 5.96 30.22 27.50
N ASN A 13 5.75 30.29 26.19
CA ASN A 13 4.44 30.28 25.58
C ASN A 13 3.69 29.03 26.05
N PRO A 14 2.51 29.12 26.68
CA PRO A 14 1.76 27.91 27.10
C PRO A 14 1.44 26.95 25.97
N ASN A 15 1.48 27.43 24.73
CA ASN A 15 1.30 26.59 23.53
C ASN A 15 2.48 25.64 23.25
N GLU A 16 3.72 25.97 23.69
CA GLU A 16 4.87 25.08 23.53
C GLU A 16 4.77 23.79 24.38
N ASN A 17 4.15 23.88 25.56
CA ASN A 17 3.94 22.69 26.39
C ASN A 17 2.84 21.78 25.82
N ILE A 18 1.77 22.35 25.25
CA ILE A 18 0.69 21.62 24.62
C ILE A 18 1.22 20.93 23.33
N ILE A 19 2.05 21.63 22.55
CA ILE A 19 2.71 21.08 21.36
C ILE A 19 3.63 19.90 21.73
N SER A 20 4.39 20.02 22.83
CA SER A 20 5.28 18.94 23.27
C SER A 20 4.52 17.71 23.80
N GLU A 21 3.36 17.89 24.44
CA GLU A 21 2.51 16.80 24.91
C GLU A 21 1.78 16.07 23.74
N VAL A 22 1.39 16.80 22.70
CA VAL A 22 0.72 16.23 21.52
C VAL A 22 1.72 15.55 20.59
N THR A 23 2.93 16.11 20.44
CA THR A 23 4.03 15.50 19.65
C THR A 23 4.72 14.32 20.34
N SER A 24 4.46 14.09 21.64
CA SER A 24 4.98 12.95 22.40
C SER A 24 4.05 11.75 22.44
N LYS A 25 2.92 11.78 21.74
CA LYS A 25 2.10 10.57 21.58
C LYS A 25 2.88 9.56 20.74
N ASP A 26 3.21 8.43 21.37
CA ASP A 26 3.84 7.31 20.71
C ASP A 26 2.96 6.84 19.55
N TYR A 27 3.61 6.45 18.45
CA TYR A 27 2.95 5.83 17.31
C TYR A 27 2.16 4.60 17.79
N GLU A 28 0.83 4.66 17.73
CA GLU A 28 -0.11 3.68 18.30
C GLU A 28 0.18 2.25 17.84
N TYR A 29 0.66 2.09 16.62
CA TYR A 29 1.01 0.80 16.00
C TYR A 29 2.49 0.42 16.17
N GLY A 30 3.27 1.23 16.90
CA GLY A 30 4.72 1.08 17.07
C GLY A 30 5.16 -0.04 18.02
N PHE A 31 4.23 -0.74 18.66
CA PHE A 31 4.56 -1.84 19.59
C PHE A 31 5.14 -3.05 18.87
N VAL A 32 6.02 -3.78 19.55
CA VAL A 32 6.56 -5.07 19.11
C VAL A 32 5.88 -6.18 19.92
N THR A 33 5.49 -7.27 19.25
CA THR A 33 4.97 -8.45 19.92
C THR A 33 6.12 -9.44 20.12
N ASP A 34 6.30 -9.93 21.35
CA ASP A 34 7.35 -10.91 21.69
C ASP A 34 6.90 -12.33 21.31
N ILE A 35 7.11 -12.67 20.04
CA ILE A 35 6.76 -13.99 19.49
C ILE A 35 8.03 -14.68 19.06
N GLU A 36 8.20 -15.94 19.49
CA GLU A 36 9.31 -16.77 19.04
C GLU A 36 9.22 -16.99 17.53
N THR A 37 10.26 -16.56 16.80
CA THR A 37 10.27 -16.52 15.33
C THR A 37 11.33 -17.44 14.77
N ASP A 38 10.99 -18.19 13.74
CA ASP A 38 11.92 -19.00 12.94
C ASP A 38 12.39 -18.18 11.73
N PHE A 39 13.70 -18.08 11.54
CA PHE A 39 14.33 -17.28 10.49
C PHE A 39 15.14 -18.13 9.52
N VAL A 40 15.22 -17.69 8.27
CA VAL A 40 16.30 -18.10 7.37
C VAL A 40 17.55 -17.25 7.61
N PRO A 41 18.76 -17.72 7.29
CA PRO A 41 19.97 -16.91 7.39
C PRO A 41 19.85 -15.61 6.55
N LYS A 42 20.57 -14.57 6.95
CA LYS A 42 20.70 -13.33 6.17
C LYS A 42 21.33 -13.57 4.81
N GLY A 43 20.96 -12.74 3.86
CA GLY A 43 21.50 -12.72 2.51
C GLY A 43 20.63 -13.43 1.49
N LEU A 44 20.95 -13.21 0.21
CA LEU A 44 20.17 -13.69 -0.92
C LEU A 44 21.06 -14.48 -1.89
N ASN A 45 20.79 -15.76 -1.98
CA ASN A 45 21.42 -16.70 -2.92
C ASN A 45 20.44 -17.84 -3.26
N GLU A 46 20.81 -18.75 -4.15
CA GLU A 46 19.93 -19.88 -4.54
C GLU A 46 19.62 -20.81 -3.36
N ASP A 47 20.53 -21.01 -2.41
CA ASP A 47 20.31 -21.90 -1.26
C ASP A 47 19.23 -21.32 -0.32
N ILE A 48 19.26 -20.03 -0.07
CA ILE A 48 18.21 -19.33 0.70
C ILE A 48 16.85 -19.46 0.01
N ILE A 49 16.79 -19.33 -1.32
CA ILE A 49 15.54 -19.48 -2.09
C ILE A 49 15.01 -20.91 -1.99
N ARG A 50 15.89 -21.91 -2.10
CA ARG A 50 15.52 -23.33 -1.90
C ARG A 50 15.01 -23.59 -0.48
N LEU A 51 15.68 -23.00 0.53
CA LEU A 51 15.28 -23.12 1.92
C LEU A 51 13.89 -22.48 2.18
N ILE A 52 13.60 -21.31 1.59
CA ILE A 52 12.28 -20.68 1.66
C ILE A 52 11.22 -21.62 1.04
N SER A 53 11.48 -22.14 -0.15
CA SER A 53 10.57 -23.05 -0.86
C SER A 53 10.33 -24.36 -0.09
N GLU A 54 11.38 -24.91 0.53
CA GLU A 54 11.28 -26.09 1.39
C GLU A 54 10.43 -25.83 2.63
N LYS A 55 10.70 -24.73 3.36
CA LYS A 55 9.91 -24.33 4.55
C LYS A 55 8.43 -24.11 4.24
N LYS A 56 8.12 -23.69 3.03
CA LYS A 56 6.73 -23.46 2.56
C LYS A 56 6.14 -24.71 1.91
N GLU A 57 6.92 -25.80 1.76
CA GLU A 57 6.50 -27.03 1.09
C GLU A 57 5.96 -26.78 -0.32
N GLU A 58 6.67 -25.96 -1.09
CA GLU A 58 6.24 -25.54 -2.43
C GLU A 58 6.50 -26.62 -3.48
N PRO A 59 5.64 -26.71 -4.52
CA PRO A 59 5.89 -27.61 -5.64
C PRO A 59 7.07 -27.13 -6.51
N GLU A 60 7.76 -28.08 -7.17
CA GLU A 60 8.95 -27.82 -7.99
C GLU A 60 8.77 -26.69 -9.01
N TRP A 61 7.60 -26.57 -9.66
CA TRP A 61 7.36 -25.51 -10.64
C TRP A 61 7.46 -24.09 -10.03
N LEU A 62 7.10 -23.93 -8.75
CA LEU A 62 7.19 -22.64 -8.07
C LEU A 62 8.64 -22.34 -7.65
N LEU A 63 9.38 -23.34 -7.20
CA LEU A 63 10.82 -23.21 -6.96
C LEU A 63 11.55 -22.80 -8.25
N GLU A 64 11.24 -23.43 -9.38
CA GLU A 64 11.82 -23.03 -10.67
C GLU A 64 11.48 -21.58 -11.04
N PHE A 65 10.24 -21.14 -10.80
CA PHE A 65 9.83 -19.74 -11.01
C PHE A 65 10.69 -18.79 -10.17
N ARG A 66 10.89 -19.09 -8.89
CA ARG A 66 11.72 -18.30 -7.97
C ARG A 66 13.18 -18.21 -8.45
N LEU A 67 13.76 -19.33 -8.81
CA LEU A 67 15.15 -19.40 -9.28
C LEU A 67 15.36 -18.64 -10.60
N LYS A 68 14.39 -18.72 -11.53
CA LYS A 68 14.41 -17.92 -12.79
C LYS A 68 14.37 -16.42 -12.47
N ALA A 69 13.50 -16.02 -11.54
CA ALA A 69 13.38 -14.63 -11.09
C ALA A 69 14.68 -14.13 -10.44
N PHE A 70 15.29 -14.91 -9.57
CA PHE A 70 16.56 -14.57 -8.92
C PHE A 70 17.70 -14.40 -9.92
N ARG A 71 17.88 -15.35 -10.85
CA ARG A 71 18.90 -15.27 -11.90
C ARG A 71 18.69 -14.07 -12.84
N HIS A 72 17.45 -13.64 -13.01
CA HIS A 72 17.13 -12.42 -13.73
C HIS A 72 17.52 -11.20 -12.89
N TRP A 73 17.12 -11.16 -11.62
CA TRP A 73 17.41 -10.07 -10.68
C TRP A 73 18.91 -9.79 -10.56
N GLN A 74 19.76 -10.82 -10.51
CA GLN A 74 21.21 -10.69 -10.45
C GLN A 74 21.83 -9.91 -11.65
N LYS A 75 21.12 -9.86 -12.78
CA LYS A 75 21.54 -9.13 -13.98
C LYS A 75 21.10 -7.67 -14.01
N LEU A 76 20.21 -7.31 -13.10
CA LEU A 76 19.63 -5.98 -13.01
C LEU A 76 20.43 -5.10 -12.05
N LYS A 77 20.30 -3.79 -12.26
CA LYS A 77 20.77 -2.79 -11.30
C LYS A 77 19.57 -2.12 -10.66
N GLN A 78 19.69 -1.78 -9.36
CA GLN A 78 18.66 -0.98 -8.71
C GLN A 78 18.44 0.31 -9.47
N PRO A 79 17.21 0.62 -9.87
CA PRO A 79 16.91 1.84 -10.62
C PRO A 79 17.08 3.09 -9.72
N ASN A 80 17.49 4.20 -10.32
CA ASN A 80 17.75 5.48 -9.64
C ASN A 80 17.09 6.67 -10.34
N TRP A 81 16.11 6.43 -11.21
CA TRP A 81 15.46 7.46 -12.01
C TRP A 81 14.30 8.18 -11.30
N ALA A 82 13.80 7.62 -10.19
CA ALA A 82 12.75 8.26 -9.39
C ALA A 82 13.31 9.50 -8.66
N HIS A 83 12.43 10.41 -8.31
CA HIS A 83 12.79 11.57 -7.49
C HIS A 83 12.81 11.20 -6.00
N LEU A 84 13.69 10.27 -5.69
CA LEU A 84 13.87 9.68 -4.37
C LEU A 84 15.36 9.54 -4.10
N ASP A 85 15.76 9.94 -2.93
CA ASP A 85 17.12 9.69 -2.42
C ASP A 85 17.10 8.38 -1.62
N ILE A 86 17.20 7.26 -2.35
CA ILE A 86 17.19 5.92 -1.77
C ILE A 86 18.62 5.57 -1.40
N PRO A 87 18.94 5.39 -0.10
CA PRO A 87 20.26 4.91 0.32
C PRO A 87 20.59 3.57 -0.32
N GLU A 88 21.88 3.25 -0.39
CA GLU A 88 22.32 1.94 -0.88
C GLU A 88 21.79 0.83 0.04
N ILE A 89 20.99 -0.07 -0.53
CA ILE A 89 20.41 -1.19 0.18
C ILE A 89 21.36 -2.37 0.11
N ASN A 90 21.84 -2.85 1.27
CA ASN A 90 22.63 -4.07 1.34
C ASN A 90 21.70 -5.31 1.35
N TYR A 91 21.42 -5.84 0.17
CA TYR A 91 20.57 -7.04 0.01
C TYR A 91 21.15 -8.30 0.68
N GLN A 92 22.42 -8.31 1.08
CA GLN A 92 23.04 -9.43 1.79
C GLN A 92 22.88 -9.31 3.33
N ASP A 93 22.35 -8.21 3.83
CA ASP A 93 22.08 -7.99 5.26
C ASP A 93 20.59 -8.06 5.62
N ILE A 94 19.75 -8.58 4.73
CA ILE A 94 18.30 -8.73 4.91
C ILE A 94 17.96 -10.21 5.19
N ILE A 95 17.03 -10.44 6.12
CA ILE A 95 16.37 -11.73 6.33
C ILE A 95 15.14 -11.78 5.43
N TYR A 96 15.07 -12.75 4.52
CA TYR A 96 14.04 -12.85 3.49
C TYR A 96 12.83 -13.70 3.87
N TYR A 97 12.89 -14.37 5.01
CA TYR A 97 11.78 -15.15 5.53
C TYR A 97 11.83 -15.20 7.05
N ALA A 98 10.74 -14.85 7.69
CA ALA A 98 10.53 -14.93 9.12
C ALA A 98 9.10 -15.43 9.37
N ALA A 99 8.93 -16.43 10.24
CA ALA A 99 7.61 -16.96 10.55
C ALA A 99 7.48 -17.21 12.06
N PRO A 100 6.33 -16.96 12.68
CA PRO A 100 6.07 -17.37 14.05
C PRO A 100 6.30 -18.86 14.20
N ARG A 101 7.07 -19.29 15.22
CA ARG A 101 7.35 -20.69 15.46
C ARG A 101 6.08 -21.42 15.89
N LYS A 102 5.66 -22.42 15.12
CA LYS A 102 4.53 -23.29 15.51
C LYS A 102 4.90 -24.02 16.77
N ARG A 103 4.19 -23.77 17.89
CA ARG A 103 4.31 -24.61 19.10
C ARG A 103 3.86 -26.03 18.76
N GLN A 104 4.71 -27.02 19.03
CA GLN A 104 4.55 -28.45 18.64
C GLN A 104 3.42 -29.19 19.37
N GLN A 105 2.36 -28.53 19.75
CA GLN A 105 1.19 -29.23 20.31
C GLN A 105 -0.05 -28.43 19.93
N LYS A 106 -0.76 -28.91 18.87
CA LYS A 106 -2.21 -28.90 18.90
C LYS A 106 -2.83 -29.57 17.69
N GLN A 107 -3.85 -30.35 17.96
CA GLN A 107 -4.51 -31.29 17.03
C GLN A 107 -5.68 -30.64 16.26
N SER A 108 -5.76 -29.32 16.19
CA SER A 108 -6.84 -28.63 15.46
C SER A 108 -6.28 -27.44 14.68
N LEU A 109 -6.64 -27.35 13.41
CA LEU A 109 -6.35 -26.22 12.50
C LEU A 109 -7.00 -24.90 12.95
N ASP A 110 -7.86 -24.92 13.97
CA ASP A 110 -8.65 -23.78 14.45
C ASP A 110 -8.02 -23.03 15.64
N GLU A 111 -6.87 -23.47 16.16
CA GLU A 111 -6.25 -22.83 17.33
C GLU A 111 -5.07 -21.95 16.94
N VAL A 112 -5.34 -20.69 16.69
CA VAL A 112 -4.33 -19.62 16.55
C VAL A 112 -3.70 -19.31 17.91
N ASP A 113 -2.39 -19.00 17.94
CA ASP A 113 -1.70 -18.60 19.16
C ASP A 113 -2.39 -17.38 19.79
N PRO A 114 -2.74 -17.43 21.10
CA PRO A 114 -3.43 -16.32 21.78
C PRO A 114 -2.67 -14.99 21.72
N GLU A 115 -1.33 -14.98 21.67
CA GLU A 115 -0.50 -13.79 21.56
C GLU A 115 -0.65 -13.14 20.18
N LEU A 116 -0.78 -13.97 19.12
CA LEU A 116 -1.07 -13.49 17.77
C LEU A 116 -2.47 -12.87 17.69
N LEU A 117 -3.49 -13.54 18.25
CA LEU A 117 -4.85 -13.01 18.33
C LEU A 117 -4.89 -11.67 19.07
N ALA A 118 -4.24 -11.59 20.24
CA ALA A 118 -4.15 -10.37 21.02
C ALA A 118 -3.43 -9.23 20.26
N THR A 119 -2.46 -9.56 19.43
CA THR A 119 -1.78 -8.56 18.59
C THR A 119 -2.74 -7.96 17.57
N PHE A 120 -3.50 -8.79 16.85
CA PHE A 120 -4.48 -8.29 15.88
C PHE A 120 -5.65 -7.56 16.55
N ASP A 121 -6.11 -8.00 17.73
CA ASP A 121 -7.12 -7.28 18.51
C ASP A 121 -6.64 -5.87 18.92
N LYS A 122 -5.37 -5.71 19.34
CA LYS A 122 -4.77 -4.40 19.63
C LYS A 122 -4.72 -3.48 18.38
N LEU A 123 -4.60 -4.08 17.20
CA LEU A 123 -4.63 -3.35 15.92
C LEU A 123 -6.06 -3.03 15.47
N GLY A 124 -7.08 -3.40 16.26
CA GLY A 124 -8.49 -3.23 15.90
C GLY A 124 -9.01 -4.25 14.90
N ILE A 125 -8.24 -5.32 14.63
CA ILE A 125 -8.56 -6.35 13.65
C ILE A 125 -9.00 -7.61 14.39
N SER A 126 -10.32 -7.79 14.53
CA SER A 126 -10.86 -9.01 15.14
C SER A 126 -10.79 -10.17 14.15
N LEU A 127 -10.17 -11.27 14.58
CA LEU A 127 -10.18 -12.56 13.85
C LEU A 127 -11.29 -13.50 14.32
N ASP A 128 -12.15 -13.05 15.21
CA ASP A 128 -13.32 -13.79 15.69
C ASP A 128 -14.53 -13.46 14.82
N GLU A 129 -15.00 -14.45 14.04
CA GLU A 129 -16.15 -14.29 13.13
C GLU A 129 -17.43 -13.93 13.85
N GLN A 130 -17.60 -14.35 15.12
CA GLN A 130 -18.80 -14.07 15.92
C GLN A 130 -18.86 -12.61 16.39
N LYS A 131 -17.72 -11.93 16.51
CA LYS A 131 -17.65 -10.52 16.90
C LYS A 131 -17.79 -9.57 15.72
N LYS A 132 -17.77 -10.07 14.48
CA LYS A 132 -17.86 -9.25 13.28
C LYS A 132 -19.29 -9.01 12.85
N LEU A 133 -19.77 -7.80 13.10
CA LEU A 133 -21.03 -7.28 12.54
C LEU A 133 -20.87 -6.72 11.10
N SER A 134 -19.64 -6.65 10.58
CA SER A 134 -19.31 -5.82 9.41
C SER A 134 -19.37 -6.52 8.05
N GLY A 135 -19.57 -7.85 7.99
CA GLY A 135 -19.60 -8.55 6.70
C GLY A 135 -18.30 -8.51 5.90
N VAL A 136 -17.16 -8.42 6.59
CA VAL A 136 -15.81 -8.40 5.98
C VAL A 136 -15.08 -9.70 6.29
N ALA A 137 -14.57 -10.39 5.26
CA ALA A 137 -13.64 -11.50 5.43
C ALA A 137 -12.20 -10.97 5.49
N VAL A 138 -11.40 -11.45 6.44
CA VAL A 138 -10.02 -10.98 6.67
C VAL A 138 -9.02 -12.12 6.57
N ASP A 139 -7.92 -11.87 5.88
CA ASP A 139 -6.69 -12.65 5.92
C ASP A 139 -5.64 -11.84 6.71
N ALA A 140 -5.20 -12.38 7.84
CA ALA A 140 -4.24 -11.73 8.71
C ALA A 140 -2.85 -12.33 8.50
N VAL A 141 -1.89 -11.51 8.06
CA VAL A 141 -0.52 -11.92 7.75
C VAL A 141 0.44 -11.25 8.73
N MET A 142 1.29 -12.05 9.38
CA MET A 142 2.37 -11.57 10.23
C MET A 142 3.72 -12.03 9.66
N ASP A 143 4.60 -11.08 9.41
CA ASP A 143 5.89 -11.30 8.73
C ASP A 143 5.69 -12.10 7.43
N SER A 144 6.17 -13.32 7.35
CA SER A 144 6.14 -14.14 6.14
C SER A 144 5.02 -15.19 6.10
N THR A 145 4.02 -15.12 6.99
CA THR A 145 3.03 -16.20 7.11
C THR A 145 1.62 -15.68 7.41
N SER A 146 0.62 -16.20 6.68
CA SER A 146 -0.78 -16.02 7.06
C SER A 146 -1.07 -16.74 8.38
N VAL A 147 -1.70 -16.00 9.30
CA VAL A 147 -2.07 -16.48 10.64
C VAL A 147 -3.46 -17.11 10.61
N LYS A 148 -4.41 -16.44 9.96
CA LYS A 148 -5.80 -16.89 9.83
C LYS A 148 -6.51 -16.15 8.70
N THR A 149 -7.31 -16.91 7.91
CA THR A 149 -8.29 -16.37 6.98
C THR A 149 -9.69 -16.68 7.47
N THR A 150 -10.53 -15.65 7.61
CA THR A 150 -11.90 -15.77 8.13
C THR A 150 -12.94 -15.98 7.02
N PHE A 151 -14.09 -16.56 7.33
CA PHE A 151 -15.23 -16.76 6.42
C PHE A 151 -14.96 -17.59 5.15
N GLN A 152 -13.91 -18.38 5.12
CA GLN A 152 -13.57 -19.22 3.95
C GLN A 152 -14.71 -20.14 3.53
N GLU A 153 -15.37 -20.84 4.49
CA GLU A 153 -16.50 -21.72 4.20
C GLU A 153 -17.70 -20.97 3.61
N THR A 154 -18.00 -19.77 4.12
CA THR A 154 -19.10 -18.94 3.62
C THR A 154 -18.82 -18.51 2.18
N LEU A 155 -17.61 -18.10 1.87
CA LEU A 155 -17.19 -17.73 0.52
C LEU A 155 -17.19 -18.93 -0.43
N LEU A 156 -16.71 -20.08 0.01
CA LEU A 156 -16.70 -21.32 -0.78
C LEU A 156 -18.11 -21.79 -1.17
N LYS A 157 -19.15 -21.55 -0.36
CA LYS A 157 -20.55 -21.83 -0.75
C LYS A 157 -20.99 -21.05 -2.00
N HIS A 158 -20.35 -19.91 -2.27
CA HIS A 158 -20.56 -19.13 -3.49
C HIS A 158 -19.51 -19.41 -4.56
N GLY A 159 -18.62 -20.40 -4.33
CA GLY A 159 -17.50 -20.73 -5.21
C GLY A 159 -16.34 -19.72 -5.17
N VAL A 160 -16.40 -18.73 -4.26
CA VAL A 160 -15.33 -17.73 -4.09
C VAL A 160 -14.16 -18.36 -3.32
N ILE A 161 -12.97 -18.28 -3.87
CA ILE A 161 -11.73 -18.71 -3.21
C ILE A 161 -11.08 -17.46 -2.62
N PHE A 162 -10.90 -17.43 -1.31
CA PHE A 162 -10.13 -16.43 -0.59
C PHE A 162 -9.30 -17.11 0.48
N MET A 163 -7.99 -17.12 0.30
CA MET A 163 -7.06 -17.82 1.18
C MET A 163 -5.64 -17.25 1.02
N SER A 164 -4.74 -17.66 1.91
CA SER A 164 -3.33 -17.32 1.75
C SER A 164 -2.77 -17.84 0.44
N PHE A 165 -1.76 -17.15 -0.10
CA PHE A 165 -1.12 -17.57 -1.33
C PHE A 165 -0.47 -18.96 -1.19
N SER A 166 0.11 -19.25 -0.02
CA SER A 166 0.71 -20.54 0.28
C SER A 166 -0.28 -21.70 0.27
N GLU A 167 -1.49 -21.48 0.81
CA GLU A 167 -2.56 -22.48 0.75
C GLU A 167 -3.06 -22.65 -0.70
N ALA A 168 -3.24 -21.56 -1.44
CA ALA A 168 -3.70 -21.60 -2.82
C ALA A 168 -2.74 -22.40 -3.73
N VAL A 169 -1.43 -22.28 -3.52
CA VAL A 169 -0.42 -23.08 -4.25
C VAL A 169 -0.61 -24.58 -4.02
N LYS A 170 -1.02 -24.99 -2.83
CA LYS A 170 -1.24 -26.40 -2.47
C LYS A 170 -2.61 -26.92 -2.90
N GLN A 171 -3.67 -26.11 -2.70
CA GLN A 171 -5.06 -26.53 -2.92
C GLN A 171 -5.56 -26.27 -4.36
N HIS A 172 -5.06 -25.20 -5.01
CA HIS A 172 -5.47 -24.76 -6.33
C HIS A 172 -4.27 -24.50 -7.28
N PRO A 173 -3.31 -25.44 -7.39
CA PRO A 173 -2.04 -25.22 -8.12
C PRO A 173 -2.26 -24.82 -9.59
N ASP A 174 -3.25 -25.38 -10.25
CA ASP A 174 -3.53 -25.10 -11.68
C ASP A 174 -4.01 -23.66 -11.89
N LEU A 175 -4.86 -23.14 -10.99
CA LEU A 175 -5.30 -21.75 -11.04
C LEU A 175 -4.13 -20.80 -10.78
N VAL A 176 -3.35 -21.05 -9.74
CA VAL A 176 -2.18 -20.22 -9.43
C VAL A 176 -1.20 -20.23 -10.59
N LYS A 177 -0.85 -21.40 -11.14
CA LYS A 177 0.07 -21.54 -12.27
C LYS A 177 -0.44 -20.84 -13.54
N LYS A 178 -1.76 -20.84 -13.75
CA LYS A 178 -2.40 -20.17 -14.89
C LYS A 178 -2.22 -18.66 -14.86
N TYR A 179 -2.28 -18.04 -13.68
CA TYR A 179 -2.37 -16.59 -13.53
C TYR A 179 -1.14 -15.92 -12.95
N LEU A 180 -0.34 -16.60 -12.13
CA LEU A 180 0.86 -16.05 -11.49
C LEU A 180 1.86 -15.49 -12.51
N GLY A 181 2.26 -14.25 -12.32
CA GLY A 181 3.25 -13.58 -13.16
C GLY A 181 2.75 -13.23 -14.58
N LYS A 182 1.43 -13.28 -14.83
CA LYS A 182 0.85 -12.91 -16.12
C LYS A 182 0.65 -11.42 -16.29
N VAL A 183 0.47 -10.71 -15.18
CA VAL A 183 0.28 -9.25 -15.16
C VAL A 183 1.54 -8.56 -14.68
N VAL A 184 2.21 -9.13 -13.67
CA VAL A 184 3.53 -8.69 -13.20
C VAL A 184 4.54 -9.82 -13.36
N PRO A 185 5.12 -10.02 -14.56
CA PRO A 185 6.19 -10.98 -14.73
C PRO A 185 7.43 -10.56 -13.93
N TYR A 186 8.30 -11.52 -13.57
CA TYR A 186 9.56 -11.19 -12.88
C TYR A 186 10.50 -10.28 -13.70
N THR A 187 10.20 -10.06 -14.97
CA THR A 187 10.91 -9.15 -15.88
C THR A 187 10.36 -7.72 -15.88
N ASP A 188 9.29 -7.41 -15.11
CA ASP A 188 8.65 -6.07 -15.10
C ASP A 188 9.64 -4.99 -14.61
N ASN A 189 10.27 -5.22 -13.46
CA ASN A 189 11.26 -4.31 -12.89
C ASN A 189 12.13 -5.01 -11.83
N PHE A 190 13.12 -4.29 -11.29
CA PHE A 190 14.07 -4.78 -10.30
C PHE A 190 13.39 -5.37 -9.05
N PHE A 191 12.42 -4.64 -8.47
CA PHE A 191 11.72 -5.07 -7.24
C PHE A 191 10.71 -6.17 -7.52
N ALA A 192 10.13 -6.23 -8.72
CA ALA A 192 9.29 -7.34 -9.16
C ALA A 192 10.10 -8.63 -9.32
N ALA A 193 11.33 -8.54 -9.83
CA ALA A 193 12.25 -9.68 -9.91
C ALA A 193 12.63 -10.17 -8.51
N LEU A 194 12.99 -9.24 -7.60
CA LEU A 194 13.31 -9.56 -6.21
C LEU A 194 12.13 -10.23 -5.50
N ASN A 195 10.95 -9.61 -5.53
CA ASN A 195 9.74 -10.20 -4.93
C ASN A 195 9.46 -11.59 -5.51
N SER A 196 9.50 -11.77 -6.82
CA SER A 196 9.24 -13.05 -7.47
C SER A 196 10.20 -14.17 -7.03
N ALA A 197 11.42 -13.81 -6.61
CA ALA A 197 12.39 -14.77 -6.06
C ALA A 197 12.09 -15.16 -4.61
N VAL A 198 11.62 -14.22 -3.77
CA VAL A 198 11.58 -14.39 -2.30
C VAL A 198 10.20 -14.18 -1.67
N PHE A 199 9.14 -13.90 -2.44
CA PHE A 199 7.84 -13.62 -1.82
C PHE A 199 7.44 -14.72 -0.83
N SER A 200 6.89 -14.28 0.29
CA SER A 200 6.59 -15.17 1.40
C SER A 200 5.13 -15.59 1.40
N ASP A 201 4.22 -14.66 1.63
CA ASP A 201 2.79 -14.91 1.58
C ASP A 201 2.04 -13.68 1.02
N GLY A 202 0.76 -13.73 1.03
CA GLY A 202 -0.18 -12.74 0.52
C GLY A 202 -1.49 -13.43 0.25
N SER A 203 -2.40 -12.79 -0.47
CA SER A 203 -3.73 -13.35 -0.69
C SER A 203 -3.93 -13.84 -2.12
N PHE A 204 -4.59 -14.97 -2.24
CA PHE A 204 -5.17 -15.47 -3.48
C PHE A 204 -6.68 -15.33 -3.45
N CYS A 205 -7.22 -14.60 -4.46
CA CYS A 205 -8.66 -14.41 -4.61
C CYS A 205 -9.09 -14.85 -6.01
N TYR A 206 -10.05 -15.76 -6.09
CA TYR A 206 -10.72 -16.11 -7.34
C TYR A 206 -12.22 -15.98 -7.18
N ILE A 207 -12.83 -15.16 -8.01
CA ILE A 207 -14.27 -14.90 -8.02
C ILE A 207 -14.83 -15.53 -9.29
N PRO A 208 -15.67 -16.59 -9.21
CA PRO A 208 -16.15 -17.31 -10.37
C PRO A 208 -17.15 -16.49 -11.20
N LYS A 209 -17.36 -16.94 -12.41
CA LYS A 209 -18.25 -16.31 -13.41
C LYS A 209 -19.62 -15.96 -12.84
N GLY A 210 -20.04 -14.70 -13.02
CA GLY A 210 -21.34 -14.17 -12.64
C GLY A 210 -21.55 -13.98 -11.13
N VAL A 211 -20.52 -14.21 -10.30
CA VAL A 211 -20.63 -14.09 -8.85
C VAL A 211 -20.28 -12.68 -8.40
N ARG A 212 -21.19 -12.05 -7.65
CA ARG A 212 -20.85 -10.88 -6.82
C ARG A 212 -20.41 -11.38 -5.46
N CYS A 213 -19.15 -11.10 -5.10
CA CYS A 213 -18.62 -11.51 -3.80
C CYS A 213 -19.53 -11.00 -2.67
N PRO A 214 -20.06 -11.90 -1.80
CA PRO A 214 -21.06 -11.52 -0.81
C PRO A 214 -20.49 -10.71 0.35
N LEU A 215 -19.16 -10.71 0.51
CA LEU A 215 -18.44 -10.02 1.57
C LEU A 215 -17.38 -9.10 0.98
N GLU A 216 -17.04 -8.04 1.68
CA GLU A 216 -15.80 -7.32 1.44
C GLU A 216 -14.64 -8.23 1.86
N LEU A 217 -13.59 -8.29 1.04
CA LEU A 217 -12.37 -9.04 1.35
C LEU A 217 -11.31 -8.07 1.87
N SER A 218 -10.58 -8.46 2.89
CA SER A 218 -9.51 -7.63 3.44
C SER A 218 -8.29 -8.48 3.80
N THR A 219 -7.11 -7.97 3.49
CA THR A 219 -5.86 -8.53 4.01
C THR A 219 -5.14 -7.50 4.84
N TYR A 220 -4.64 -7.92 5.97
CA TYR A 220 -3.90 -7.06 6.87
C TYR A 220 -2.49 -7.61 7.09
N PHE A 221 -1.49 -6.80 6.74
CA PHE A 221 -0.08 -7.14 6.86
C PHE A 221 0.55 -6.44 8.06
N ARG A 222 1.23 -7.22 8.90
CA ARG A 222 2.00 -6.72 10.04
C ARG A 222 3.44 -7.20 9.95
N ILE A 223 4.39 -6.30 9.79
CA ILE A 223 5.80 -6.59 10.02
C ILE A 223 6.01 -6.57 11.53
N ASN A 224 6.67 -7.57 12.09
CA ASN A 224 6.99 -7.64 13.51
C ASN A 224 8.47 -7.94 13.77
N ALA A 225 9.10 -8.79 12.97
CA ALA A 225 10.47 -9.21 13.16
C ALA A 225 11.49 -8.13 12.72
N ALA A 226 12.59 -8.00 13.49
CA ALA A 226 13.68 -7.07 13.18
C ALA A 226 14.56 -7.56 12.04
N ASN A 227 15.20 -6.64 11.30
CA ASN A 227 16.10 -6.94 10.17
C ASN A 227 15.49 -7.81 9.06
N THR A 228 14.16 -7.87 8.98
CA THR A 228 13.44 -8.62 7.96
C THR A 228 12.94 -7.71 6.86
N GLY A 229 12.98 -8.20 5.62
CA GLY A 229 12.21 -7.64 4.52
C GLY A 229 10.82 -8.26 4.47
N GLN A 230 9.84 -7.51 4.00
CA GLN A 230 8.48 -7.98 3.76
C GLN A 230 8.23 -8.06 2.25
N PHE A 231 7.87 -9.25 1.77
CA PHE A 231 7.75 -9.55 0.34
C PHE A 231 6.42 -10.26 0.07
N GLU A 232 5.34 -9.49 -0.01
CA GLU A 232 4.01 -10.04 -0.22
C GLU A 232 3.69 -10.18 -1.70
N ARG A 233 2.80 -11.14 -2.03
CA ARG A 233 2.26 -11.28 -3.37
C ARG A 233 0.77 -11.59 -3.34
N THR A 234 -0.03 -10.64 -3.82
CA THR A 234 -1.48 -10.78 -3.92
C THR A 234 -1.88 -10.99 -5.37
N LEU A 235 -2.75 -11.98 -5.62
CA LEU A 235 -3.29 -12.30 -6.93
C LEU A 235 -4.82 -12.36 -6.86
N ILE A 236 -5.48 -11.46 -7.60
CA ILE A 236 -6.95 -11.37 -7.66
C ILE A 236 -7.40 -11.64 -9.09
N VAL A 237 -8.28 -12.61 -9.25
CA VAL A 237 -8.89 -12.97 -10.54
C VAL A 237 -10.39 -12.86 -10.42
N ALA A 238 -11.00 -11.95 -11.16
CA ALA A 238 -12.44 -11.82 -11.32
C ALA A 238 -12.84 -12.36 -12.71
N ASP A 239 -13.54 -13.48 -12.71
CA ASP A 239 -14.04 -14.13 -13.95
C ASP A 239 -15.21 -13.33 -14.55
N GLU A 240 -15.72 -13.74 -15.70
CA GLU A 240 -16.75 -13.03 -16.46
C GLU A 240 -17.96 -12.64 -15.60
N GLY A 241 -18.31 -11.34 -15.59
CA GLY A 241 -19.41 -10.78 -14.82
C GLY A 241 -19.23 -10.81 -13.30
N ALA A 242 -18.03 -11.11 -12.80
CA ALA A 242 -17.74 -11.17 -11.38
C ALA A 242 -17.54 -9.77 -10.78
N TYR A 243 -17.80 -9.66 -9.47
CA TYR A 243 -17.54 -8.44 -8.70
C TYR A 243 -16.83 -8.75 -7.39
N VAL A 244 -15.82 -7.97 -7.06
CA VAL A 244 -15.17 -8.02 -5.76
C VAL A 244 -14.70 -6.63 -5.31
N SER A 245 -14.86 -6.37 -4.01
CA SER A 245 -14.20 -5.28 -3.30
C SER A 245 -13.17 -5.89 -2.36
N TYR A 246 -11.92 -5.47 -2.52
CA TYR A 246 -10.77 -5.97 -1.77
C TYR A 246 -10.00 -4.81 -1.15
N MET A 247 -9.61 -4.99 0.09
CA MET A 247 -8.84 -4.00 0.82
C MET A 247 -7.55 -4.57 1.41
N GLU A 248 -6.52 -3.75 1.43
CA GLU A 248 -5.23 -4.04 2.03
C GLU A 248 -4.89 -3.01 3.09
N GLY A 249 -4.63 -3.46 4.31
CA GLY A 249 -4.11 -2.66 5.42
C GLY A 249 -2.69 -3.10 5.77
N CYS A 250 -1.80 -2.15 6.04
CA CYS A 250 -0.40 -2.45 6.36
C CYS A 250 0.11 -1.61 7.51
N THR A 251 0.82 -2.24 8.46
CA THR A 251 1.52 -1.55 9.55
C THR A 251 2.87 -2.17 9.87
N ALA A 252 3.76 -1.38 10.48
CA ALA A 252 5.04 -1.85 11.01
C ALA A 252 5.30 -1.24 12.40
N PRO A 253 6.10 -1.90 13.27
CA PRO A 253 6.52 -1.33 14.54
C PRO A 253 7.52 -0.18 14.34
N GLN A 254 7.67 0.64 15.35
CA GLN A 254 8.72 1.65 15.40
C GLN A 254 10.08 0.98 15.61
N ARG A 255 11.03 1.22 14.70
CA ARG A 255 12.39 0.71 14.79
C ARG A 255 13.39 1.72 14.22
N ASP A 256 14.58 1.81 14.83
CA ASP A 256 15.66 2.70 14.38
C ASP A 256 16.36 2.21 13.10
N GLU A 257 16.01 1.04 12.61
CA GLU A 257 16.53 0.44 11.37
C GLU A 257 15.58 0.63 10.19
N ASN A 258 16.12 0.64 8.99
CA ASN A 258 15.30 0.66 7.77
C ASN A 258 14.81 -0.76 7.43
N GLN A 259 13.54 -0.87 7.10
CA GLN A 259 12.93 -2.12 6.68
C GLN A 259 12.48 -2.04 5.22
N LEU A 260 12.85 -3.05 4.43
CA LEU A 260 12.45 -3.13 3.02
C LEU A 260 11.09 -3.82 2.88
N HIS A 261 10.12 -3.12 2.33
CA HIS A 261 8.86 -3.69 1.89
C HIS A 261 8.78 -3.65 0.36
N ALA A 262 8.75 -4.82 -0.28
CA ALA A 262 8.65 -4.92 -1.74
C ALA A 262 7.54 -5.91 -2.12
N ALA A 263 6.33 -5.41 -2.31
CA ALA A 263 5.14 -6.21 -2.59
C ALA A 263 4.75 -6.20 -4.07
N ILE A 264 4.02 -7.23 -4.49
CA ILE A 264 3.38 -7.31 -5.80
C ILE A 264 1.89 -7.55 -5.65
N VAL A 265 1.10 -6.82 -6.44
CA VAL A 265 -0.33 -7.09 -6.63
C VAL A 265 -0.63 -7.26 -8.11
N GLU A 266 -1.25 -8.39 -8.46
CA GLU A 266 -1.73 -8.71 -9.79
C GLU A 266 -3.26 -8.81 -9.77
N ILE A 267 -3.94 -8.07 -10.67
CA ILE A 267 -5.39 -8.14 -10.82
C ILE A 267 -5.73 -8.47 -12.27
N ILE A 268 -6.63 -9.43 -12.46
CA ILE A 268 -7.18 -9.77 -13.76
C ILE A 268 -8.70 -9.64 -13.70
N ALA A 269 -9.27 -8.84 -14.59
CA ALA A 269 -10.71 -8.69 -14.76
C ALA A 269 -11.12 -9.15 -16.18
N GLU A 270 -12.00 -10.15 -16.21
CA GLU A 270 -12.56 -10.69 -17.46
C GLU A 270 -13.75 -9.85 -17.95
N THR A 271 -14.42 -10.28 -19.01
CA THR A 271 -15.57 -9.57 -19.58
C THR A 271 -16.63 -9.25 -18.54
N ASP A 272 -17.08 -7.99 -18.47
CA ASP A 272 -18.07 -7.48 -17.51
C ASP A 272 -17.66 -7.61 -16.02
N ALA A 273 -16.43 -7.97 -15.73
CA ALA A 273 -15.96 -8.09 -14.34
C ALA A 273 -15.55 -6.72 -13.76
N GLU A 274 -15.80 -6.53 -12.46
CA GLU A 274 -15.41 -5.33 -11.73
C GLU A 274 -14.61 -5.69 -10.48
N VAL A 275 -13.42 -5.09 -10.34
CA VAL A 275 -12.57 -5.21 -9.15
C VAL A 275 -12.33 -3.82 -8.55
N LYS A 276 -12.72 -3.65 -7.29
CA LYS A 276 -12.32 -2.50 -6.48
C LYS A 276 -11.19 -2.93 -5.55
N TYR A 277 -10.07 -2.26 -5.63
CA TYR A 277 -8.92 -2.52 -4.79
C TYR A 277 -8.56 -1.26 -4.02
N SER A 278 -8.60 -1.35 -2.71
CA SER A 278 -8.29 -0.23 -1.82
C SER A 278 -7.07 -0.55 -0.96
N THR A 279 -6.24 0.45 -0.66
CA THR A 279 -5.18 0.33 0.35
C THR A 279 -5.21 1.51 1.30
N VAL A 280 -5.03 1.19 2.59
CA VAL A 280 -4.68 2.16 3.62
C VAL A 280 -3.37 1.70 4.24
N GLN A 281 -2.30 2.46 3.99
CA GLN A 281 -0.96 2.13 4.47
C GLN A 281 -0.54 3.11 5.56
N ASN A 282 -0.11 2.54 6.69
CA ASN A 282 0.37 3.26 7.84
C ASN A 282 1.68 2.61 8.33
N TRP A 283 2.74 2.84 7.58
CA TRP A 283 4.07 2.37 7.92
C TRP A 283 4.77 3.31 8.89
N TYR A 284 5.80 2.83 9.56
CA TYR A 284 6.66 3.68 10.38
C TYR A 284 7.53 4.59 9.48
N PRO A 285 7.47 5.93 9.67
CA PRO A 285 8.11 6.90 8.79
C PRO A 285 9.61 7.15 9.07
N GLY A 286 10.15 6.60 10.13
CA GLY A 286 11.42 7.01 10.72
C GLY A 286 11.24 8.02 11.86
N ASP A 287 12.36 8.37 12.50
CA ASP A 287 12.39 9.35 13.58
C ASP A 287 12.31 10.81 13.08
N LYS A 288 12.35 11.77 14.00
CA LYS A 288 12.28 13.21 13.68
C LYS A 288 13.48 13.72 12.88
N GLU A 289 14.60 13.01 12.92
CA GLU A 289 15.81 13.28 12.15
C GLU A 289 15.84 12.55 10.81
N GLY A 290 14.81 11.77 10.49
CA GLY A 290 14.69 11.01 9.24
C GLY A 290 15.48 9.70 9.21
N ARG A 291 15.81 9.12 10.39
CA ARG A 291 16.52 7.84 10.50
C ARG A 291 15.52 6.70 10.68
N GLY A 292 15.85 5.52 10.16
CA GLY A 292 14.97 4.35 10.22
C GLY A 292 13.77 4.45 9.27
N GLY A 293 12.75 3.66 9.53
CA GLY A 293 11.50 3.66 8.79
C GLY A 293 11.47 2.69 7.61
N VAL A 294 10.30 2.55 7.01
CA VAL A 294 10.02 1.57 5.96
C VAL A 294 10.30 2.13 4.57
N TYR A 295 11.01 1.37 3.74
CA TYR A 295 11.11 1.60 2.29
C TYR A 295 10.03 0.79 1.58
N ASN A 296 8.99 1.48 1.15
CA ASN A 296 7.78 0.90 0.57
C ASN A 296 7.84 0.93 -0.96
N LEU A 297 8.39 -0.14 -1.55
CA LEU A 297 8.73 -0.24 -2.99
C LEU A 297 7.81 -1.28 -3.66
N VAL A 298 6.63 -0.86 -4.13
CA VAL A 298 5.53 -1.75 -4.49
C VAL A 298 5.20 -1.71 -5.97
N THR A 299 4.96 -2.88 -6.56
CA THR A 299 4.48 -3.04 -7.94
C THR A 299 3.06 -3.56 -7.96
N LYS A 300 2.11 -2.74 -8.41
CA LYS A 300 0.69 -3.13 -8.58
C LYS A 300 0.27 -2.97 -10.03
N ARG A 301 -0.31 -4.01 -10.63
CA ARG A 301 -0.80 -3.99 -12.02
C ARG A 301 -2.16 -4.66 -12.12
N GLY A 302 -3.04 -4.03 -12.88
CA GLY A 302 -4.34 -4.57 -13.26
C GLY A 302 -4.45 -4.75 -14.77
N LEU A 303 -5.00 -5.87 -15.19
CA LEU A 303 -5.32 -6.19 -16.57
C LEU A 303 -6.84 -6.28 -16.74
N CYS A 304 -7.42 -5.27 -17.35
CA CYS A 304 -8.79 -5.30 -17.88
C CYS A 304 -8.78 -6.13 -19.18
N ARG A 305 -8.77 -7.47 -19.04
CA ARG A 305 -8.58 -8.39 -20.15
C ARG A 305 -9.82 -8.52 -21.03
N GLY A 306 -10.98 -8.54 -20.38
CA GLY A 306 -12.25 -8.68 -21.08
C GLY A 306 -12.94 -7.36 -21.39
N ASP A 307 -13.91 -7.40 -22.29
CA ASP A 307 -14.71 -6.24 -22.66
C ASP A 307 -15.55 -5.74 -21.48
N ARG A 308 -15.72 -4.42 -21.37
CA ARG A 308 -16.49 -3.74 -20.31
C ARG A 308 -16.00 -4.07 -18.89
N SER A 309 -14.81 -4.65 -18.76
CA SER A 309 -14.20 -4.89 -17.46
C SER A 309 -13.76 -3.59 -16.81
N LYS A 310 -13.71 -3.59 -15.47
CA LYS A 310 -13.36 -2.42 -14.69
C LYS A 310 -12.42 -2.75 -13.53
N ILE A 311 -11.35 -1.96 -13.37
CA ILE A 311 -10.48 -1.99 -12.21
C ILE A 311 -10.37 -0.59 -11.62
N SER A 312 -10.69 -0.48 -10.32
CA SER A 312 -10.57 0.77 -9.56
C SER A 312 -9.54 0.61 -8.46
N TRP A 313 -8.51 1.46 -8.48
CA TRP A 313 -7.53 1.58 -7.42
C TRP A 313 -7.88 2.76 -6.52
N THR A 314 -7.97 2.54 -5.21
CA THR A 314 -8.07 3.62 -4.23
C THR A 314 -6.95 3.45 -3.21
N GLN A 315 -6.14 4.49 -2.97
CA GLN A 315 -5.04 4.38 -2.03
C GLN A 315 -4.89 5.60 -1.15
N VAL A 316 -4.61 5.33 0.13
CA VAL A 316 -4.19 6.30 1.13
C VAL A 316 -2.82 5.88 1.62
N GLU A 317 -1.82 6.68 1.28
CA GLU A 317 -0.41 6.42 1.61
C GLU A 317 0.00 7.40 2.72
N THR A 318 0.26 6.85 3.89
CA THR A 318 0.82 7.58 5.02
C THR A 318 1.97 6.78 5.64
N GLY A 319 2.83 7.46 6.36
CA GLY A 319 4.02 6.80 6.90
C GLY A 319 5.03 6.50 5.78
N SER A 320 5.87 5.50 5.98
CA SER A 320 7.05 5.16 5.18
C SER A 320 8.10 6.27 5.12
N ALA A 321 9.36 5.92 5.27
CA ALA A 321 10.46 6.85 5.01
C ALA A 321 10.55 7.16 3.52
N ILE A 322 10.38 6.13 2.68
CA ILE A 322 10.40 6.22 1.22
C ILE A 322 9.22 5.42 0.66
N THR A 323 8.43 6.05 -0.22
CA THR A 323 7.36 5.38 -0.98
C THR A 323 7.63 5.48 -2.48
N TRP A 324 7.70 4.32 -3.14
CA TRP A 324 7.83 4.24 -4.60
C TRP A 324 6.81 3.26 -5.17
N LYS A 325 5.73 3.80 -5.77
CA LYS A 325 4.58 2.98 -6.09
C LYS A 325 3.72 3.56 -7.21
N TYR A 326 3.53 2.81 -8.28
CA TYR A 326 2.67 3.18 -9.41
C TYR A 326 1.70 2.05 -9.75
N PRO A 327 0.53 1.96 -9.11
CA PRO A 327 -0.53 1.07 -9.59
C PRO A 327 -0.87 1.38 -11.05
N GLY A 328 -1.11 0.36 -11.85
CA GLY A 328 -1.40 0.57 -13.26
C GLY A 328 -2.54 -0.29 -13.76
N CYS A 329 -3.22 0.18 -14.83
CA CYS A 329 -4.21 -0.59 -15.57
C CYS A 329 -3.82 -0.70 -17.03
N VAL A 330 -3.88 -1.92 -17.57
CA VAL A 330 -3.86 -2.19 -18.99
C VAL A 330 -5.31 -2.43 -19.43
N LEU A 331 -5.88 -1.51 -20.21
CA LEU A 331 -7.24 -1.55 -20.72
C LEU A 331 -7.24 -2.25 -22.07
N MET A 332 -7.30 -3.61 -22.03
CA MET A 332 -7.17 -4.47 -23.21
C MET A 332 -8.51 -4.72 -23.88
N GLY A 333 -9.55 -5.02 -23.11
CA GLY A 333 -10.90 -5.23 -23.63
C GLY A 333 -11.55 -3.92 -24.08
N ASP A 334 -12.45 -4.02 -25.07
CA ASP A 334 -13.21 -2.90 -25.55
C ASP A 334 -14.18 -2.38 -24.46
N ASN A 335 -14.35 -1.07 -24.38
CA ASN A 335 -15.16 -0.38 -23.35
C ASN A 335 -14.67 -0.61 -21.91
N SER A 336 -13.45 -1.10 -21.69
CA SER A 336 -12.91 -1.30 -20.35
C SER A 336 -12.59 0.02 -19.67
N VAL A 337 -12.59 0.00 -18.31
CA VAL A 337 -12.46 1.19 -17.47
C VAL A 337 -11.36 0.99 -16.42
N GLY A 338 -10.47 1.97 -16.32
CA GLY A 338 -9.45 2.05 -15.26
C GLY A 338 -9.64 3.30 -14.41
N GLU A 339 -9.68 3.16 -13.10
CA GLU A 339 -9.77 4.29 -12.18
C GLU A 339 -8.63 4.27 -11.18
N PHE A 340 -8.14 5.46 -10.83
CA PHE A 340 -7.12 5.65 -9.81
C PHE A 340 -7.46 6.86 -8.96
N TYR A 341 -7.63 6.62 -7.67
CA TYR A 341 -7.89 7.62 -6.65
C TYR A 341 -6.82 7.51 -5.57
N SER A 342 -6.10 8.59 -5.29
CA SER A 342 -4.95 8.55 -4.39
C SER A 342 -4.86 9.77 -3.49
N VAL A 343 -4.54 9.54 -2.22
CA VAL A 343 -4.00 10.54 -1.30
C VAL A 343 -2.64 10.07 -0.81
N ALA A 344 -1.61 10.87 -1.02
CA ALA A 344 -0.28 10.62 -0.49
C ALA A 344 0.10 11.75 0.47
N VAL A 345 0.38 11.41 1.73
CA VAL A 345 0.76 12.39 2.77
C VAL A 345 2.17 12.13 3.21
N THR A 346 3.00 13.16 3.14
CA THR A 346 4.39 13.12 3.58
C THR A 346 4.66 14.24 4.59
N ASN A 347 5.43 13.93 5.62
CA ASN A 347 5.85 14.87 6.65
C ASN A 347 7.32 14.65 7.01
N ASN A 348 7.92 15.54 7.80
CA ASN A 348 9.33 15.48 8.21
C ASN A 348 10.27 15.27 6.99
N TYR A 349 11.01 14.17 6.94
CA TYR A 349 11.98 13.83 5.88
C TYR A 349 11.47 12.74 4.93
N GLN A 350 10.18 12.41 4.98
CA GLN A 350 9.60 11.40 4.11
C GLN A 350 9.69 11.80 2.64
N GLN A 351 9.86 10.80 1.78
CA GLN A 351 9.91 10.97 0.34
C GLN A 351 8.89 10.03 -0.32
N ALA A 352 8.12 10.56 -1.27
CA ALA A 352 7.19 9.79 -2.06
C ALA A 352 7.33 10.12 -3.55
N ASP A 353 7.48 9.11 -4.38
CA ASP A 353 7.28 9.19 -5.83
C ASP A 353 6.17 8.17 -6.17
N THR A 354 4.94 8.67 -6.22
CA THR A 354 3.73 7.88 -6.43
C THR A 354 3.05 8.25 -7.74
N GLY A 355 1.98 7.55 -8.07
CA GLY A 355 1.22 7.86 -9.28
C GLY A 355 0.62 6.62 -9.92
N THR A 356 0.41 6.67 -11.24
CA THR A 356 -0.27 5.58 -11.94
C THR A 356 0.12 5.45 -13.39
N LYS A 357 -0.23 4.30 -13.99
CA LYS A 357 -0.09 4.04 -15.43
C LYS A 357 -1.42 3.56 -16.01
N MET A 358 -1.95 4.27 -17.00
CA MET A 358 -3.15 3.89 -17.72
C MET A 358 -2.80 3.64 -19.18
N ILE A 359 -2.91 2.38 -19.63
CA ILE A 359 -2.52 1.95 -20.96
C ILE A 359 -3.77 1.49 -21.71
N HIS A 360 -4.20 2.26 -22.70
CA HIS A 360 -5.37 2.00 -23.53
C HIS A 360 -4.98 1.17 -24.76
N LEU A 361 -5.51 -0.04 -24.87
CA LEU A 361 -5.29 -0.97 -25.99
C LEU A 361 -6.57 -1.30 -26.74
N GLY A 362 -7.70 -1.42 -26.03
CA GLY A 362 -9.04 -1.64 -26.59
C GLY A 362 -9.69 -0.34 -27.07
N LYS A 363 -10.82 -0.48 -27.78
CA LYS A 363 -11.63 0.66 -28.24
C LYS A 363 -12.58 1.17 -27.19
N ASN A 364 -12.93 2.46 -27.24
CA ASN A 364 -13.86 3.14 -26.33
C ASN A 364 -13.47 3.01 -24.83
N THR A 365 -12.20 2.79 -24.55
CA THR A 365 -11.68 2.61 -23.19
C THR A 365 -11.66 3.96 -22.44
N ARG A 366 -11.83 3.89 -21.11
CA ARG A 366 -11.86 5.09 -20.27
C ARG A 366 -10.92 4.95 -19.09
N SER A 367 -10.24 6.04 -18.73
CA SER A 367 -9.51 6.12 -17.46
C SER A 367 -9.75 7.44 -16.74
N THR A 368 -9.78 7.36 -15.41
CA THR A 368 -9.91 8.51 -14.52
C THR A 368 -8.79 8.45 -13.48
N ILE A 369 -8.08 9.55 -13.30
CA ILE A 369 -7.00 9.69 -12.34
C ILE A 369 -7.29 10.90 -11.46
N ILE A 370 -7.42 10.69 -10.16
CA ILE A 370 -7.53 11.75 -9.15
C ILE A 370 -6.45 11.51 -8.10
N SER A 371 -5.42 12.36 -8.08
CA SER A 371 -4.31 12.24 -7.15
C SER A 371 -4.17 13.50 -6.31
N LYS A 372 -4.14 13.33 -5.00
CA LYS A 372 -3.97 14.41 -4.02
C LYS A 372 -2.67 14.19 -3.27
N GLY A 373 -1.71 15.09 -3.42
CA GLY A 373 -0.46 15.10 -2.66
C GLY A 373 -0.53 16.11 -1.50
N ILE A 374 -0.04 15.73 -0.34
CA ILE A 374 0.08 16.64 0.81
C ILE A 374 1.49 16.52 1.36
N SER A 375 2.19 17.65 1.42
CA SER A 375 3.58 17.71 1.88
C SER A 375 3.71 18.66 3.05
N ALA A 376 4.45 18.23 4.09
CA ALA A 376 4.72 19.02 5.28
C ALA A 376 6.20 18.87 5.72
N GLY A 377 6.66 19.74 6.64
CA GLY A 377 8.02 19.68 7.16
C GLY A 377 9.08 19.86 6.07
N HIS A 378 9.96 18.88 5.89
CA HIS A 378 11.03 18.85 4.87
C HIS A 378 10.75 17.79 3.79
N SER A 379 9.54 17.24 3.77
CA SER A 379 9.20 16.11 2.90
C SER A 379 9.12 16.48 1.42
N GLN A 380 9.28 15.45 0.57
CA GLN A 380 9.15 15.57 -0.89
C GLN A 380 8.07 14.61 -1.37
N ASN A 381 7.06 15.14 -2.06
CA ASN A 381 5.95 14.35 -2.58
C ASN A 381 5.84 14.53 -4.10
N GLY A 382 5.98 13.44 -4.83
CA GLY A 382 5.94 13.40 -6.27
C GLY A 382 4.76 12.58 -6.80
N TYR A 383 4.12 13.10 -7.82
CA TYR A 383 3.17 12.37 -8.66
C TYR A 383 3.78 12.12 -10.04
N ARG A 384 3.77 10.86 -10.50
CA ARG A 384 4.20 10.47 -11.84
C ARG A 384 3.09 9.70 -12.54
N GLY A 385 2.56 10.30 -13.62
CA GLY A 385 1.45 9.72 -14.38
C GLY A 385 1.85 9.34 -15.79
N LEU A 386 1.58 8.08 -16.19
CA LEU A 386 1.66 7.66 -17.58
C LEU A 386 0.26 7.38 -18.12
N VAL A 387 -0.12 8.08 -19.19
CA VAL A 387 -1.30 7.74 -19.98
C VAL A 387 -0.83 7.46 -21.40
N ARG A 388 -1.04 6.21 -21.86
CA ARG A 388 -0.68 5.78 -23.20
C ARG A 388 -1.88 5.25 -23.95
N VAL A 389 -2.11 5.77 -25.14
CA VAL A 389 -3.14 5.30 -26.08
C VAL A 389 -2.45 4.66 -27.26
N ALA A 390 -2.69 3.35 -27.49
CA ALA A 390 -2.17 2.64 -28.64
C ALA A 390 -2.86 3.09 -29.94
N ALA A 391 -2.19 2.96 -31.09
CA ALA A 391 -2.72 3.36 -32.38
C ALA A 391 -4.07 2.72 -32.75
N LYS A 392 -4.36 1.52 -32.23
CA LYS A 392 -5.63 0.80 -32.45
C LYS A 392 -6.75 1.16 -31.45
N ALA A 393 -6.44 1.91 -30.40
CA ALA A 393 -7.38 2.23 -29.33
C ALA A 393 -8.24 3.44 -29.70
N GLU A 394 -9.22 3.22 -30.56
CA GLU A 394 -10.16 4.27 -31.02
C GLU A 394 -11.03 4.77 -29.87
N ASN A 395 -11.34 6.07 -29.87
CA ASN A 395 -12.23 6.74 -28.93
C ASN A 395 -11.84 6.58 -27.45
N ALA A 396 -10.55 6.40 -27.16
CA ALA A 396 -10.09 6.36 -25.78
C ALA A 396 -10.26 7.71 -25.09
N ARG A 397 -10.63 7.69 -23.80
CA ARG A 397 -10.78 8.90 -22.99
C ARG A 397 -9.99 8.78 -21.70
N ASN A 398 -9.26 9.83 -21.36
CA ASN A 398 -8.61 9.98 -20.05
C ASN A 398 -8.93 11.33 -19.45
N TYR A 399 -9.20 11.32 -18.15
CA TYR A 399 -9.21 12.52 -17.32
C TYR A 399 -8.21 12.32 -16.18
N SER A 400 -7.27 13.24 -16.01
CA SER A 400 -6.25 13.24 -14.97
C SER A 400 -6.27 14.55 -14.20
N GLN A 401 -6.42 14.48 -12.89
CA GLN A 401 -6.33 15.61 -11.97
C GLN A 401 -5.28 15.29 -10.89
N CYS A 402 -4.26 16.16 -10.77
CA CYS A 402 -3.16 16.00 -9.84
C CYS A 402 -3.00 17.28 -9.03
N ASP A 403 -3.47 17.27 -7.79
CA ASP A 403 -3.40 18.43 -6.91
C ASP A 403 -2.41 18.20 -5.78
N SER A 404 -1.68 19.25 -5.42
CA SER A 404 -0.72 19.25 -4.33
C SER A 404 -1.00 20.36 -3.33
N LEU A 405 -0.97 20.03 -2.04
CA LEU A 405 -1.11 20.96 -0.93
C LEU A 405 0.18 21.01 -0.12
N LEU A 406 0.75 22.21 0.04
CA LEU A 406 1.96 22.43 0.81
C LEU A 406 1.63 23.02 2.19
N LEU A 407 2.21 22.42 3.24
CA LEU A 407 2.12 22.84 4.63
C LEU A 407 3.53 23.24 5.10
N GLY A 408 3.86 24.53 4.96
CA GLY A 408 5.18 25.08 5.30
C GLY A 408 6.03 25.44 4.07
N ASP A 409 7.28 25.84 4.31
CA ASP A 409 8.16 26.45 3.30
C ASP A 409 9.29 25.52 2.83
N LYS A 410 9.52 24.40 3.52
CA LYS A 410 10.65 23.49 3.26
C LYS A 410 10.25 22.18 2.59
N CYS A 411 8.95 21.91 2.49
CA CYS A 411 8.43 20.75 1.78
C CYS A 411 8.29 21.01 0.28
N GLY A 412 8.29 19.94 -0.52
CA GLY A 412 8.19 20.01 -1.97
C GLY A 412 7.04 19.18 -2.54
N ALA A 413 6.50 19.63 -3.68
CA ALA A 413 5.57 18.88 -4.50
C ALA A 413 6.07 18.87 -5.95
N HIS A 414 6.00 17.68 -6.57
CA HIS A 414 6.51 17.47 -7.92
C HIS A 414 5.49 16.71 -8.76
N THR A 415 5.34 17.07 -10.04
CA THR A 415 4.41 16.40 -10.94
C THR A 415 5.09 16.13 -12.29
N TRP A 416 5.09 14.86 -12.71
CA TRP A 416 5.65 14.42 -13.98
C TRP A 416 4.60 13.69 -14.83
N PRO A 417 3.78 14.41 -15.59
CA PRO A 417 2.87 13.79 -16.53
C PRO A 417 3.63 13.28 -17.75
N TYR A 418 3.28 12.07 -18.19
CA TYR A 418 3.76 11.51 -19.44
C TYR A 418 2.56 11.01 -20.26
N VAL A 419 2.32 11.62 -21.41
CA VAL A 419 1.14 11.34 -22.26
C VAL A 419 1.61 10.95 -23.65
N GLU A 420 1.27 9.72 -24.06
CA GLU A 420 1.45 9.22 -25.44
C GLU A 420 0.10 8.98 -26.09
N CYS A 421 -0.25 9.76 -27.11
CA CYS A 421 -1.48 9.59 -27.86
C CYS A 421 -1.17 9.03 -29.26
N GLY A 422 -1.45 7.75 -29.47
CA GLY A 422 -1.25 7.10 -30.75
C GLY A 422 -2.47 7.06 -31.67
N ASN A 423 -3.63 7.57 -31.21
CA ASN A 423 -4.87 7.57 -31.99
C ASN A 423 -5.58 8.93 -31.89
N GLU A 424 -5.87 9.56 -33.04
CA GLU A 424 -6.43 10.90 -33.15
C GLU A 424 -7.89 11.04 -32.67
N SER A 425 -8.65 9.93 -32.56
CA SER A 425 -10.01 9.95 -32.03
C SER A 425 -10.08 10.04 -30.50
N SER A 426 -8.92 10.06 -29.83
CA SER A 426 -8.84 10.04 -28.38
C SER A 426 -8.93 11.43 -27.77
N ILE A 427 -9.48 11.52 -26.55
CA ILE A 427 -9.55 12.75 -25.76
C ILE A 427 -8.80 12.52 -24.46
N LEU A 428 -7.73 13.30 -24.25
CA LEU A 428 -6.88 13.22 -23.07
C LEU A 428 -6.83 14.58 -22.39
N GLU A 429 -7.24 14.62 -21.12
CA GLU A 429 -7.30 15.82 -20.30
C GLU A 429 -6.38 15.65 -19.10
N HIS A 430 -5.58 16.67 -18.80
CA HIS A 430 -4.68 16.69 -17.66
C HIS A 430 -4.70 18.05 -16.98
N GLU A 431 -5.01 18.05 -15.69
CA GLU A 431 -4.96 19.23 -14.82
C GLU A 431 -3.97 18.98 -13.69
N ALA A 432 -3.20 19.99 -13.33
CA ALA A 432 -2.30 19.93 -12.18
C ALA A 432 -2.35 21.26 -11.43
N THR A 433 -2.56 21.20 -10.12
CA THR A 433 -2.53 22.37 -9.25
C THR A 433 -1.58 22.17 -8.08
N THR A 434 -0.94 23.25 -7.64
CA THR A 434 -0.17 23.28 -6.41
C THR A 434 -0.59 24.50 -5.62
N SER A 435 -1.01 24.29 -4.38
CA SER A 435 -1.42 25.34 -3.47
C SER A 435 -0.69 25.22 -2.14
N LYS A 436 -0.49 26.34 -1.47
CA LYS A 436 -0.06 26.39 -0.06
C LYS A 436 -1.30 26.62 0.80
N ILE A 437 -1.30 26.06 2.01
CA ILE A 437 -2.36 26.33 2.98
C ILE A 437 -2.49 27.84 3.20
N SER A 438 -3.71 28.35 3.16
CA SER A 438 -3.95 29.78 3.28
C SER A 438 -3.87 30.20 4.75
N GLU A 439 -3.00 31.18 5.04
CA GLU A 439 -2.92 31.82 6.36
C GLU A 439 -4.25 32.49 6.75
N ASP A 440 -4.98 33.05 5.79
CA ASP A 440 -6.29 33.63 6.02
C ASP A 440 -7.33 32.58 6.45
N GLN A 441 -7.28 31.37 5.87
CA GLN A 441 -8.16 30.28 6.28
C GLN A 441 -7.84 29.80 7.70
N LEU A 442 -6.56 29.70 8.05
CA LEU A 442 -6.14 29.34 9.39
C LEU A 442 -6.56 30.42 10.39
N PHE A 443 -6.30 31.69 10.07
CA PHE A 443 -6.72 32.82 10.88
C PHE A 443 -8.25 32.85 11.09
N TYR A 444 -9.02 32.61 10.04
CA TYR A 444 -10.49 32.53 10.13
C TYR A 444 -10.96 31.43 11.07
N CYS A 445 -10.31 30.26 11.05
CA CYS A 445 -10.60 29.18 11.98
C CYS A 445 -10.23 29.57 13.44
N GLN A 446 -9.06 30.18 13.63
CA GLN A 446 -8.58 30.63 14.93
C GLN A 446 -9.50 31.66 15.56
N GLN A 447 -10.03 32.62 14.77
CA GLN A 447 -11.01 33.61 15.23
C GLN A 447 -12.32 32.99 15.74
N ARG A 448 -12.59 31.73 15.37
CA ARG A 448 -13.73 30.93 15.85
C ARG A 448 -13.36 29.96 16.97
N GLY A 449 -12.17 30.13 17.55
CA GLY A 449 -11.70 29.30 18.67
C GLY A 449 -11.29 27.87 18.23
N ILE A 450 -11.06 27.63 16.95
CA ILE A 450 -10.55 26.33 16.46
C ILE A 450 -9.01 26.39 16.53
N PRO A 451 -8.37 25.52 17.31
CA PRO A 451 -6.90 25.43 17.36
C PRO A 451 -6.31 25.18 15.97
N THR A 452 -5.09 25.68 15.72
CA THR A 452 -4.41 25.58 14.41
C THR A 452 -4.32 24.16 13.91
N GLU A 453 -3.92 23.18 14.73
CA GLU A 453 -3.82 21.77 14.37
C GLU A 453 -5.16 21.19 13.91
N LYS A 454 -6.23 21.50 14.67
CA LYS A 454 -7.58 21.06 14.29
C LYS A 454 -8.05 21.72 12.99
N ALA A 455 -7.69 23.00 12.76
CA ALA A 455 -7.99 23.70 11.52
C ALA A 455 -7.29 23.04 10.31
N ILE A 456 -6.00 22.69 10.47
CA ILE A 456 -5.24 21.95 9.44
C ILE A 456 -5.88 20.61 9.15
N GLY A 457 -6.21 19.82 10.18
CA GLY A 457 -6.88 18.55 10.02
C GLY A 457 -8.21 18.67 9.25
N LEU A 458 -9.01 19.71 9.53
CA LEU A 458 -10.26 19.98 8.80
C LEU A 458 -10.02 20.32 7.32
N ILE A 459 -9.02 21.16 7.02
CA ILE A 459 -8.66 21.56 5.65
C ILE A 459 -8.16 20.37 4.87
N VAL A 460 -7.25 19.58 5.45
CA VAL A 460 -6.66 18.38 4.83
C VAL A 460 -7.72 17.30 4.56
N ASN A 461 -8.60 17.03 5.53
CA ASN A 461 -9.69 16.08 5.33
C ASN A 461 -10.68 16.56 4.25
N GLY A 462 -10.96 17.86 4.20
CA GLY A 462 -11.74 18.47 3.12
C GLY A 462 -11.09 18.30 1.75
N TYR A 463 -9.78 18.52 1.67
CA TYR A 463 -8.98 18.36 0.46
C TYR A 463 -8.93 16.91 -0.04
N ALA A 464 -8.84 15.94 0.86
CA ALA A 464 -8.78 14.51 0.55
C ALA A 464 -10.16 13.86 0.33
N LYS A 465 -11.26 14.58 0.58
CA LYS A 465 -12.63 14.04 0.65
C LYS A 465 -13.03 13.21 -0.56
N ASP A 466 -12.69 13.64 -1.76
CA ASP A 466 -13.08 12.96 -3.01
C ASP A 466 -12.48 11.56 -3.11
N VAL A 467 -11.27 11.36 -2.58
CA VAL A 467 -10.62 10.06 -2.51
C VAL A 467 -11.16 9.23 -1.36
N LEU A 468 -11.29 9.83 -0.18
CA LEU A 468 -11.78 9.13 1.02
C LEU A 468 -13.20 8.58 0.83
N ASN A 469 -14.06 9.27 0.09
CA ASN A 469 -15.41 8.81 -0.24
C ASN A 469 -15.44 7.58 -1.16
N LYS A 470 -14.30 7.17 -1.74
CA LYS A 470 -14.20 5.94 -2.55
C LYS A 470 -13.89 4.71 -1.71
N LEU A 471 -13.42 4.90 -0.49
CA LEU A 471 -13.17 3.81 0.46
C LEU A 471 -14.49 3.30 1.07
N PRO A 472 -14.57 2.02 1.46
CA PRO A 472 -15.59 1.54 2.36
C PRO A 472 -15.64 2.38 3.65
N MET A 473 -16.82 2.58 4.22
CA MET A 473 -17.04 3.57 5.29
C MET A 473 -16.13 3.36 6.51
N GLU A 474 -15.92 2.11 6.91
CA GLU A 474 -15.08 1.78 8.07
C GLU A 474 -13.63 2.24 7.87
N PHE A 475 -13.11 2.03 6.67
CA PHE A 475 -11.74 2.41 6.29
C PHE A 475 -11.60 3.90 5.98
N ALA A 476 -12.66 4.55 5.53
CA ALA A 476 -12.67 6.00 5.34
C ALA A 476 -12.49 6.73 6.68
N VAL A 477 -13.10 6.23 7.77
CA VAL A 477 -12.93 6.78 9.12
C VAL A 477 -11.50 6.59 9.63
N GLU A 478 -10.93 5.40 9.43
CA GLU A 478 -9.53 5.12 9.78
C GLU A 478 -8.58 6.02 9.00
N ALA A 479 -8.75 6.11 7.68
CA ALA A 479 -7.93 6.98 6.84
C ALA A 479 -8.01 8.46 7.25
N GLN A 480 -9.21 8.97 7.58
CA GLN A 480 -9.36 10.34 8.09
C GLN A 480 -8.59 10.57 9.38
N LYS A 481 -8.63 9.61 10.31
CA LYS A 481 -7.86 9.68 11.56
C LYS A 481 -6.35 9.68 11.29
N LEU A 482 -5.88 8.81 10.40
CA LEU A 482 -4.47 8.72 10.01
C LEU A 482 -3.96 10.00 9.35
N LEU A 483 -4.72 10.62 8.45
CA LEU A 483 -4.37 11.89 7.82
C LEU A 483 -4.17 13.01 8.85
N SER A 484 -5.03 13.04 9.87
CA SER A 484 -4.92 14.03 10.93
C SER A 484 -3.67 13.82 11.80
N ILE A 485 -3.39 12.56 12.20
CA ILE A 485 -2.24 12.19 13.04
C ILE A 485 -0.91 12.44 12.31
N THR A 486 -0.81 12.07 11.04
CA THR A 486 0.43 12.21 10.25
C THR A 486 0.90 13.67 10.16
N LEU A 487 -0.01 14.62 10.26
CA LEU A 487 0.26 16.06 10.14
C LEU A 487 0.31 16.80 11.49
N GLU A 488 0.11 16.10 12.61
CA GLU A 488 0.31 16.69 13.94
C GLU A 488 1.76 17.19 14.08
N GLY A 489 1.94 18.42 14.52
CA GLY A 489 3.25 19.05 14.65
C GLY A 489 3.92 19.54 13.36
N SER A 490 3.23 19.48 12.22
CA SER A 490 3.80 19.89 10.92
C SER A 490 3.86 21.40 10.69
N VAL A 491 3.24 22.19 11.56
CA VAL A 491 3.23 23.67 11.52
C VAL A 491 3.80 24.20 12.81
N GLY A 492 5.07 24.47 12.81
CA GLY A 492 5.84 25.16 13.84
C GLY A 492 6.63 26.30 13.23
#